data_2406c930bd68e88d556be84ee6213898
#
_entry.id   2406c930bd68e88d556be84ee6213898
#
_cell.length_a   1.000
_cell.length_b   1.000
_cell.length_c   1.000
_cell.angle_alpha   90.00
_cell.angle_beta   90.00
_cell.angle_gamma   90.00
#
_symmetry.space_group_name_H-M   'P 1'
#
loop_
_entity.id
_entity.type
_entity.pdbx_description
1 polymer ?
#
loop_
_entity_poly.entity_id
_entity_poly.type
_entity_poly.pdbx_seq_one_letter_code
_entity_poly.pdbx_strand_id
1 'polypeptide(L)'
;MDDKDENVEELFLADDGHEGDISIPAIIISQTDGNKIINHYMRFKDDKEEIKKIRFEIKFDIENKNNIVDFNIWYTPDIEKVYTFLSDFEKYQTALENTVKLGIHFVTYPHFMYDANSFTPKEDCLGSGLYCIRPGKLGITDGSVIVMESIRQKCLFDWSEKNEKKEVYLKFMKSFYENCIKVENKFNQICSNEAIYSSGVNIDDINKCLYDSFIGSDSEKQQAQYQKIFKNQILDNEFKLKKEYSISRVPSITINGRLYVGSWRPEYVFEALCAALINKPEACYAEGKFQREVRGFSGVGTFLIIVIVLFINIVLFMVCKDYIRRKVYERIKDIDIDTRIDKVVNSYVALK
;
A
#
# COMPACT_ATOMS: atom_id res chain seq x y z
N MET A 1 22.39 -9.91 -6.92
CA MET A 1 23.51 -10.80 -6.60
C MET A 1 24.50 -9.96 -5.82
N ASP A 2 24.91 -10.44 -4.67
CA ASP A 2 25.93 -9.76 -3.89
C ASP A 2 27.26 -9.74 -4.67
N ASP A 3 27.96 -8.61 -4.67
CA ASP A 3 29.25 -8.43 -5.33
C ASP A 3 30.42 -8.89 -4.43
N LYS A 4 30.12 -9.23 -3.18
CA LYS A 4 31.05 -9.73 -2.19
C LYS A 4 30.61 -11.11 -1.68
N ASP A 5 31.57 -11.91 -1.26
CA ASP A 5 31.32 -13.22 -0.64
C ASP A 5 31.07 -13.02 0.87
N GLU A 6 29.92 -12.41 1.19
CA GLU A 6 29.47 -12.14 2.56
C GLU A 6 28.36 -13.12 2.97
N ASN A 7 28.11 -13.22 4.27
CA ASN A 7 27.00 -14.02 4.77
C ASN A 7 25.67 -13.30 4.46
N VAL A 8 24.89 -13.85 3.53
CA VAL A 8 23.60 -13.24 3.11
C VAL A 8 22.58 -13.14 4.22
N GLU A 9 22.71 -13.90 5.31
CA GLU A 9 21.83 -13.83 6.47
C GLU A 9 22.05 -12.56 7.31
N GLU A 10 23.21 -11.89 7.15
CA GLU A 10 23.58 -10.67 7.86
C GLU A 10 23.35 -9.40 7.03
N LEU A 11 22.95 -9.56 5.76
CA LEU A 11 22.73 -8.41 4.88
C LEU A 11 21.39 -7.73 5.13
N PHE A 12 21.46 -6.44 5.40
CA PHE A 12 20.28 -5.56 5.45
C PHE A 12 20.09 -4.89 4.11
N LEU A 13 18.97 -5.18 3.43
CA LEU A 13 18.53 -4.40 2.28
C LEU A 13 17.80 -3.15 2.78
N ALA A 14 18.26 -1.99 2.37
CA ALA A 14 17.54 -0.74 2.58
C ALA A 14 16.38 -0.66 1.55
N ASP A 15 15.19 -0.33 2.06
CA ASP A 15 14.04 -0.01 1.23
C ASP A 15 14.14 1.45 0.76
N ASP A 16 13.98 1.67 -0.54
CA ASP A 16 13.95 3.00 -1.15
C ASP A 16 12.53 3.61 -1.20
N GLY A 17 11.54 2.95 -0.60
CA GLY A 17 10.14 3.38 -0.55
C GLY A 17 9.29 2.98 -1.75
N HIS A 18 9.82 2.20 -2.69
CA HIS A 18 9.10 1.73 -3.89
C HIS A 18 8.59 0.29 -3.80
N GLU A 19 8.57 -0.31 -2.59
CA GLU A 19 8.13 -1.71 -2.37
C GLU A 19 6.74 -2.03 -2.94
N GLY A 20 5.83 -1.04 -2.99
CA GLY A 20 4.45 -1.24 -3.45
C GLY A 20 4.30 -1.60 -4.92
N ASP A 21 5.30 -1.32 -5.74
CA ASP A 21 5.25 -1.48 -7.20
C ASP A 21 5.93 -2.77 -7.69
N ILE A 22 6.65 -3.47 -6.79
CA ILE A 22 7.37 -4.70 -7.12
C ILE A 22 6.44 -5.90 -6.97
N SER A 23 6.03 -6.50 -8.09
CA SER A 23 5.18 -7.71 -8.13
C SER A 23 5.98 -9.02 -8.30
N ILE A 24 7.29 -8.94 -8.48
CA ILE A 24 8.16 -10.09 -8.69
C ILE A 24 8.83 -10.43 -7.35
N PRO A 25 8.74 -11.69 -6.87
CA PRO A 25 9.49 -12.13 -5.70
C PRO A 25 10.99 -11.90 -5.91
N ALA A 26 11.62 -11.20 -4.98
CA ALA A 26 13.06 -10.97 -5.00
C ALA A 26 13.71 -11.68 -3.81
N ILE A 27 14.81 -12.37 -4.06
CA ILE A 27 15.62 -13.03 -3.04
C ILE A 27 17.08 -12.65 -3.25
N ILE A 28 17.81 -12.51 -2.16
CA ILE A 28 19.26 -12.43 -2.20
C ILE A 28 19.82 -13.86 -2.08
N ILE A 29 20.79 -14.16 -2.91
CA ILE A 29 21.54 -15.41 -2.88
C ILE A 29 23.03 -15.08 -2.77
N SER A 30 23.81 -15.99 -2.18
CA SER A 30 25.26 -15.84 -2.10
C SER A 30 25.88 -15.69 -3.48
N GLN A 31 27.02 -15.00 -3.56
CA GLN A 31 27.79 -14.89 -4.81
C GLN A 31 28.14 -16.27 -5.38
N THR A 32 28.50 -17.20 -4.49
CA THR A 32 28.83 -18.60 -4.85
C THR A 32 27.66 -19.29 -5.52
N ASP A 33 26.45 -19.19 -4.97
CA ASP A 33 25.27 -19.82 -5.56
C ASP A 33 24.79 -19.10 -6.83
N GLY A 34 24.86 -17.77 -6.84
CA GLY A 34 24.61 -16.98 -8.03
C GLY A 34 25.52 -17.37 -9.20
N ASN A 35 26.81 -17.57 -8.94
CA ASN A 35 27.76 -18.01 -9.96
C ASN A 35 27.47 -19.43 -10.48
N LYS A 36 26.99 -20.35 -9.61
CA LYS A 36 26.55 -21.68 -10.07
C LYS A 36 25.41 -21.58 -11.08
N ILE A 37 24.43 -20.74 -10.79
CA ILE A 37 23.27 -20.51 -11.69
C ILE A 37 23.72 -19.90 -13.01
N ILE A 38 24.52 -18.82 -12.95
CA ILE A 38 25.04 -18.14 -14.15
C ILE A 38 25.88 -19.09 -15.01
N ASN A 39 26.80 -19.83 -14.41
CA ASN A 39 27.64 -20.77 -15.13
C ASN A 39 26.82 -21.88 -15.79
N HIS A 40 25.79 -22.38 -15.12
CA HIS A 40 24.89 -23.38 -15.71
C HIS A 40 24.12 -22.78 -16.89
N TYR A 41 23.54 -21.59 -16.73
CA TYR A 41 22.86 -20.89 -17.81
C TYR A 41 23.80 -20.64 -19.01
N MET A 42 24.99 -20.11 -18.77
CA MET A 42 25.96 -19.81 -19.84
C MET A 42 26.40 -21.07 -20.60
N ARG A 43 26.47 -22.21 -19.91
CA ARG A 43 26.82 -23.50 -20.52
C ARG A 43 25.75 -24.01 -21.48
N PHE A 44 24.49 -23.74 -21.18
CA PHE A 44 23.34 -24.30 -21.93
C PHE A 44 22.49 -23.22 -22.61
N LYS A 45 22.94 -21.95 -22.70
CA LYS A 45 22.18 -20.83 -23.22
C LYS A 45 21.62 -21.05 -24.64
N ASP A 46 22.29 -21.85 -25.44
CA ASP A 46 21.90 -22.16 -26.84
C ASP A 46 21.02 -23.41 -26.92
N ASP A 47 20.88 -24.18 -25.83
CA ASP A 47 20.01 -25.36 -25.75
C ASP A 47 18.71 -25.02 -25.00
N LYS A 48 17.68 -24.69 -25.77
CA LYS A 48 16.37 -24.32 -25.22
C LYS A 48 15.71 -25.41 -24.39
N GLU A 49 15.99 -26.69 -24.67
CA GLU A 49 15.41 -27.80 -23.93
C GLU A 49 16.09 -27.99 -22.57
N GLU A 50 17.40 -27.79 -22.49
CA GLU A 50 18.11 -27.80 -21.21
C GLU A 50 17.77 -26.59 -20.35
N ILE A 51 17.62 -25.38 -20.93
CA ILE A 51 17.19 -24.18 -20.18
C ILE A 51 15.79 -24.35 -19.60
N LYS A 52 14.85 -24.97 -20.31
CA LYS A 52 13.50 -25.24 -19.80
C LYS A 52 13.49 -26.18 -18.59
N LYS A 53 14.53 -26.94 -18.38
CA LYS A 53 14.66 -27.84 -17.21
C LYS A 53 15.09 -27.09 -15.94
N ILE A 54 15.64 -25.87 -16.08
CA ILE A 54 16.01 -25.03 -14.92
C ILE A 54 14.72 -24.58 -14.25
N ARG A 55 14.48 -25.07 -13.06
CA ARG A 55 13.31 -24.70 -12.26
C ARG A 55 13.77 -24.11 -10.93
N PHE A 56 13.30 -22.90 -10.62
CA PHE A 56 13.48 -22.29 -9.31
C PHE A 56 12.18 -22.48 -8.52
N GLU A 57 12.30 -22.97 -7.31
CA GLU A 57 11.19 -23.10 -6.38
C GLU A 57 11.54 -22.31 -5.11
N ILE A 58 10.75 -21.31 -4.78
CA ILE A 58 10.87 -20.56 -3.53
C ILE A 58 9.82 -21.12 -2.58
N LYS A 59 10.27 -21.80 -1.52
CA LYS A 59 9.39 -22.29 -0.45
C LYS A 59 9.48 -21.33 0.72
N PHE A 60 8.36 -20.70 1.05
CA PHE A 60 8.22 -19.97 2.30
C PHE A 60 7.67 -20.93 3.36
N ASP A 61 8.56 -21.47 4.17
CA ASP A 61 8.14 -22.30 5.29
C ASP A 61 7.75 -21.40 6.45
N ILE A 62 6.44 -21.37 6.75
CA ILE A 62 5.92 -20.65 7.92
C ILE A 62 6.02 -21.60 9.10
N GLU A 63 7.09 -21.46 9.87
CA GLU A 63 7.39 -22.32 11.03
C GLU A 63 6.33 -22.21 12.14
N ASN A 64 5.66 -21.05 12.27
CA ASN A 64 4.72 -20.73 13.35
C ASN A 64 3.28 -20.78 12.87
N LYS A 65 2.81 -21.96 12.43
CA LYS A 65 1.38 -22.15 12.11
C LYS A 65 0.55 -22.32 13.37
N ASN A 66 -0.60 -21.67 13.43
CA ASN A 66 -1.53 -21.73 14.54
C ASN A 66 -2.95 -22.05 14.07
N ASN A 67 -3.81 -22.53 14.99
CA ASN A 67 -5.24 -22.69 14.70
C ASN A 67 -5.96 -21.35 14.60
N ILE A 68 -5.48 -20.37 15.38
CA ILE A 68 -5.90 -18.97 15.32
C ILE A 68 -4.63 -18.15 15.06
N VAL A 69 -4.62 -17.41 13.96
CA VAL A 69 -3.48 -16.59 13.54
C VAL A 69 -3.57 -15.22 14.19
N ASP A 70 -2.51 -14.81 14.88
CA ASP A 70 -2.36 -13.43 15.34
C ASP A 70 -1.92 -12.55 14.15
N PHE A 71 -2.77 -11.63 13.77
CA PHE A 71 -2.57 -10.67 12.69
C PHE A 71 -2.53 -9.27 13.27
N ASN A 72 -1.35 -8.66 13.38
CA ASN A 72 -1.18 -7.36 14.00
C ASN A 72 -0.75 -6.31 12.97
N ILE A 73 -1.33 -5.12 13.05
CA ILE A 73 -1.00 -3.96 12.24
C ILE A 73 -0.41 -2.89 13.16
N TRP A 74 0.80 -2.41 12.82
CA TRP A 74 1.59 -1.44 13.57
C TRP A 74 1.70 -0.16 12.77
N TYR A 75 1.19 0.95 13.29
CA TYR A 75 1.16 2.21 12.52
C TYR A 75 1.05 3.45 13.41
N THR A 76 1.07 4.63 12.77
CA THR A 76 0.67 5.91 13.36
C THR A 76 -0.57 6.43 12.63
N PRO A 77 -1.51 7.10 13.33
CA PRO A 77 -2.80 7.51 12.76
C PRO A 77 -2.75 8.45 11.55
N ASP A 78 -1.60 9.03 11.24
CA ASP A 78 -1.38 9.88 10.07
C ASP A 78 -1.00 9.11 8.79
N ILE A 79 -0.92 7.77 8.86
CA ILE A 79 -0.54 6.93 7.70
C ILE A 79 -1.77 6.48 6.92
N GLU A 80 -2.03 7.14 5.80
CA GLU A 80 -3.18 6.91 4.92
C GLU A 80 -3.28 5.46 4.41
N LYS A 81 -2.14 4.82 4.08
CA LYS A 81 -2.05 3.46 3.56
C LYS A 81 -2.79 2.42 4.42
N VAL A 82 -2.82 2.61 5.75
CA VAL A 82 -3.45 1.65 6.67
C VAL A 82 -4.97 1.68 6.54
N TYR A 83 -5.55 2.86 6.38
CA TYR A 83 -7.00 3.03 6.26
C TYR A 83 -7.51 2.43 4.96
N THR A 84 -6.82 2.69 3.84
CA THR A 84 -7.16 2.09 2.54
C THR A 84 -7.03 0.58 2.58
N PHE A 85 -5.93 0.07 3.16
CA PHE A 85 -5.72 -1.36 3.33
C PHE A 85 -6.84 -2.01 4.15
N LEU A 86 -7.19 -1.48 5.33
CA LEU A 86 -8.23 -2.06 6.19
C LEU A 86 -9.61 -2.05 5.53
N SER A 87 -9.94 -0.97 4.80
CA SER A 87 -11.18 -0.89 4.03
C SER A 87 -11.26 -1.99 2.96
N ASP A 88 -10.17 -2.19 2.21
CA ASP A 88 -10.12 -3.21 1.16
C ASP A 88 -10.00 -4.63 1.72
N PHE A 89 -9.47 -4.77 2.94
CA PHE A 89 -9.26 -6.05 3.62
C PHE A 89 -10.53 -6.56 4.33
N GLU A 90 -11.55 -5.75 4.56
CA GLU A 90 -12.77 -6.10 5.29
C GLU A 90 -13.41 -7.41 4.80
N LYS A 91 -13.53 -7.59 3.48
CA LYS A 91 -14.08 -8.81 2.86
C LYS A 91 -13.29 -10.08 3.21
N TYR A 92 -11.96 -9.96 3.29
CA TYR A 92 -11.07 -11.07 3.65
C TYR A 92 -11.14 -11.38 5.14
N GLN A 93 -11.24 -10.35 5.97
CA GLN A 93 -11.41 -10.50 7.41
C GLN A 93 -12.71 -11.26 7.72
N THR A 94 -13.81 -10.93 7.06
CA THR A 94 -15.09 -11.65 7.18
C THR A 94 -14.95 -13.12 6.76
N ALA A 95 -14.20 -13.40 5.68
CA ALA A 95 -14.00 -14.76 5.19
C ALA A 95 -13.11 -15.62 6.10
N LEU A 96 -12.21 -15.00 6.89
CA LEU A 96 -11.33 -15.68 7.84
C LEU A 96 -11.93 -15.78 9.25
N GLU A 97 -12.93 -14.96 9.56
CA GLU A 97 -13.64 -14.87 10.85
C GLU A 97 -12.84 -15.41 12.05
N ASN A 98 -13.34 -16.40 12.76
CA ASN A 98 -12.78 -16.90 14.00
C ASN A 98 -11.39 -17.56 13.90
N THR A 99 -10.79 -17.60 12.72
CA THR A 99 -9.45 -18.17 12.51
C THR A 99 -8.33 -17.13 12.55
N VAL A 100 -8.68 -15.83 12.52
CA VAL A 100 -7.71 -14.72 12.58
C VAL A 100 -8.11 -13.72 13.64
N LYS A 101 -7.18 -13.41 14.54
CA LYS A 101 -7.33 -12.38 15.56
C LYS A 101 -6.59 -11.13 15.09
N LEU A 102 -7.34 -10.08 14.74
CA LEU A 102 -6.77 -8.78 14.41
C LEU A 102 -6.30 -8.07 15.68
N GLY A 103 -5.08 -7.54 15.64
CA GLY A 103 -4.53 -6.63 16.64
C GLY A 103 -4.16 -5.30 16.00
N ILE A 104 -4.49 -4.21 16.68
CA ILE A 104 -4.16 -2.85 16.25
C ILE A 104 -3.20 -2.25 17.27
N HIS A 105 -2.04 -1.82 16.78
CA HIS A 105 -0.93 -1.32 17.59
C HIS A 105 -0.43 0.02 17.08
N PHE A 106 -0.13 0.90 18.03
CA PHE A 106 0.35 2.25 17.74
C PHE A 106 1.81 2.41 18.14
N VAL A 107 2.58 3.02 17.24
CA VAL A 107 4.02 3.15 17.43
C VAL A 107 4.37 4.59 17.76
N THR A 108 5.05 4.77 18.89
CA THR A 108 5.64 6.04 19.30
C THR A 108 7.14 5.85 19.57
N TYR A 109 7.86 6.95 19.61
CA TYR A 109 9.30 6.96 19.87
C TYR A 109 9.62 7.98 20.96
N PRO A 110 10.55 7.72 21.88
CA PRO A 110 11.02 8.74 22.80
C PRO A 110 11.82 9.82 22.07
N HIS A 111 11.78 11.05 22.57
CA HIS A 111 12.34 12.24 21.93
C HIS A 111 13.83 12.09 21.54
N PHE A 112 14.62 11.39 22.35
CA PHE A 112 16.06 11.21 22.10
C PHE A 112 16.39 10.34 20.88
N MET A 113 15.38 9.69 20.27
CA MET A 113 15.55 8.94 19.01
C MET A 113 15.43 9.83 17.77
N TYR A 114 15.08 11.09 17.93
CA TYR A 114 14.97 12.05 16.84
C TYR A 114 16.16 13.01 16.83
N ASP A 115 16.50 13.49 15.62
CA ASP A 115 17.51 14.54 15.46
C ASP A 115 17.02 15.84 16.12
N ALA A 116 17.85 16.40 17.01
CA ALA A 116 17.55 17.61 17.78
C ALA A 116 17.20 18.83 16.89
N ASN A 117 17.68 18.88 15.65
CA ASN A 117 17.45 20.00 14.74
C ASN A 117 16.13 19.94 13.98
N SER A 118 15.45 18.78 13.98
CA SER A 118 14.23 18.54 13.17
C SER A 118 13.00 18.20 14.01
N PHE A 119 13.07 18.39 15.35
CA PHE A 119 12.08 17.87 16.27
C PHE A 119 11.82 18.85 17.42
N THR A 120 10.53 19.10 17.70
CA THR A 120 10.11 19.99 18.80
C THR A 120 9.44 19.16 19.90
N PRO A 121 10.19 18.70 20.93
CA PRO A 121 9.65 17.83 21.98
C PRO A 121 8.40 18.37 22.65
N LYS A 122 8.29 19.69 22.75
CA LYS A 122 7.16 20.36 23.39
C LYS A 122 5.86 20.24 22.56
N GLU A 123 5.98 20.20 21.25
CA GLU A 123 4.83 20.13 20.31
C GLU A 123 4.55 18.70 19.89
N ASP A 124 5.60 17.92 19.63
CA ASP A 124 5.49 16.58 19.01
C ASP A 124 5.31 15.44 20.02
N CYS A 125 5.38 15.71 21.35
CA CYS A 125 5.37 14.66 22.35
C CYS A 125 4.29 14.81 23.42
N LEU A 126 3.97 13.65 24.03
CA LEU A 126 3.30 13.54 25.32
C LEU A 126 4.25 12.92 26.36
N GLY A 127 3.82 12.92 27.66
CA GLY A 127 4.54 12.26 28.74
C GLY A 127 5.98 12.77 28.93
N SER A 128 6.19 14.09 28.90
CA SER A 128 7.52 14.72 29.03
C SER A 128 8.54 14.22 27.99
N GLY A 129 8.11 13.94 26.77
CA GLY A 129 8.99 13.48 25.70
C GLY A 129 9.16 11.97 25.59
N LEU A 130 8.35 11.19 26.31
CA LEU A 130 8.38 9.72 26.21
C LEU A 130 7.70 9.18 24.96
N TYR A 131 6.63 9.84 24.51
CA TYR A 131 5.81 9.38 23.41
C TYR A 131 5.72 10.48 22.37
N CYS A 132 6.46 10.31 21.29
CA CYS A 132 6.57 11.29 20.22
C CYS A 132 6.26 10.66 18.87
N ILE A 133 5.66 11.46 17.99
CA ILE A 133 5.50 11.16 16.58
C ILE A 133 5.88 12.41 15.81
N ARG A 134 6.73 12.27 14.81
CA ARG A 134 7.03 13.35 13.89
C ARG A 134 5.89 13.43 12.86
N PRO A 135 5.22 14.59 12.72
CA PRO A 135 4.16 14.72 11.71
C PRO A 135 4.64 14.41 10.29
N GLY A 136 3.81 13.67 9.55
CA GLY A 136 4.07 13.35 8.15
C GLY A 136 3.58 14.45 7.19
N LYS A 137 2.92 14.04 6.08
CA LYS A 137 2.55 14.92 4.96
C LYS A 137 1.14 15.53 5.05
N LEU A 138 0.33 15.20 6.07
CA LEU A 138 -1.10 15.59 6.15
C LEU A 138 -1.34 17.05 6.62
N GLY A 139 -0.34 17.93 6.55
CA GLY A 139 -0.47 19.30 7.08
C GLY A 139 -0.58 19.39 8.60
N ILE A 140 -0.34 18.30 9.33
CA ILE A 140 -0.33 18.26 10.78
C ILE A 140 0.97 18.90 11.25
N THR A 141 0.87 19.92 12.10
CA THR A 141 2.02 20.66 12.61
C THR A 141 2.47 20.20 14.00
N ASP A 142 1.64 19.45 14.71
CA ASP A 142 1.85 19.04 16.10
C ASP A 142 1.72 17.51 16.22
N GLY A 143 2.83 16.83 16.43
CA GLY A 143 2.89 15.37 16.56
C GLY A 143 2.14 14.85 17.78
N SER A 144 1.97 15.65 18.84
CA SER A 144 1.20 15.25 20.02
C SER A 144 -0.28 15.01 19.72
N VAL A 145 -0.82 15.65 18.68
CA VAL A 145 -2.18 15.40 18.19
C VAL A 145 -2.28 13.98 17.63
N ILE A 146 -1.25 13.52 16.92
CA ILE A 146 -1.20 12.15 16.37
C ILE A 146 -1.05 11.14 17.52
N VAL A 147 -0.23 11.44 18.53
CA VAL A 147 -0.09 10.58 19.72
C VAL A 147 -1.41 10.48 20.48
N MET A 148 -2.14 11.60 20.66
CA MET A 148 -3.48 11.59 21.29
C MET A 148 -4.48 10.75 20.49
N GLU A 149 -4.42 10.85 19.17
CA GLU A 149 -5.27 10.04 18.29
C GLU A 149 -4.93 8.56 18.38
N SER A 150 -3.65 8.19 18.54
CA SER A 150 -3.23 6.80 18.78
C SER A 150 -3.90 6.22 20.04
N ILE A 151 -3.94 6.98 21.14
CA ILE A 151 -4.61 6.54 22.38
C ILE A 151 -6.11 6.38 22.13
N ARG A 152 -6.74 7.35 21.48
CA ARG A 152 -8.18 7.34 21.19
C ARG A 152 -8.58 6.15 20.32
N GLN A 153 -7.85 5.89 19.24
CA GLN A 153 -8.10 4.75 18.38
C GLN A 153 -7.85 3.42 19.10
N LYS A 154 -6.85 3.35 19.98
CA LYS A 154 -6.63 2.16 20.82
C LYS A 154 -7.79 1.93 21.79
N CYS A 155 -8.27 2.96 22.46
CA CYS A 155 -9.44 2.89 23.32
C CYS A 155 -10.68 2.37 22.58
N LEU A 156 -10.89 2.87 21.34
CA LEU A 156 -12.00 2.43 20.50
C LEU A 156 -11.84 0.97 20.06
N PHE A 157 -10.65 0.58 19.65
CA PHE A 157 -10.35 -0.80 19.27
C PHE A 157 -10.61 -1.76 20.45
N ASP A 158 -10.07 -1.45 21.63
CA ASP A 158 -10.22 -2.26 22.83
C ASP A 158 -11.69 -2.30 23.31
N TRP A 159 -12.44 -1.19 23.15
CA TRP A 159 -13.87 -1.14 23.38
C TRP A 159 -14.62 -2.07 22.41
N SER A 160 -14.25 -2.06 21.12
CA SER A 160 -14.89 -2.91 20.11
C SER A 160 -14.65 -4.41 20.36
N GLU A 161 -13.44 -4.78 20.75
CA GLU A 161 -13.08 -6.15 21.11
C GLU A 161 -13.84 -6.61 22.38
N LYS A 162 -13.85 -5.76 23.42
CA LYS A 162 -14.53 -6.07 24.69
C LYS A 162 -16.04 -6.26 24.52
N ASN A 163 -16.66 -5.55 23.58
CA ASN A 163 -18.10 -5.62 23.32
C ASN A 163 -18.45 -6.56 22.15
N GLU A 164 -17.47 -7.31 21.61
CA GLU A 164 -17.65 -8.23 20.46
C GLU A 164 -18.24 -7.53 19.21
N LYS A 165 -17.91 -6.25 19.02
CA LYS A 165 -18.42 -5.39 17.92
C LYS A 165 -17.30 -4.95 16.99
N LYS A 166 -16.58 -5.91 16.42
CA LYS A 166 -15.40 -5.65 15.56
C LYS A 166 -15.69 -4.76 14.36
N GLU A 167 -16.90 -4.85 13.81
CA GLU A 167 -17.36 -4.03 12.69
C GLU A 167 -17.40 -2.52 13.03
N VAL A 168 -17.53 -2.17 14.31
CA VAL A 168 -17.56 -0.77 14.76
C VAL A 168 -16.22 -0.10 14.51
N TYR A 169 -15.11 -0.78 14.79
CA TYR A 169 -13.79 -0.23 14.53
C TYR A 169 -13.55 0.00 13.03
N LEU A 170 -13.96 -0.94 12.18
CA LEU A 170 -13.83 -0.78 10.73
C LEU A 170 -14.70 0.36 10.19
N LYS A 171 -15.92 0.53 10.69
CA LYS A 171 -16.77 1.68 10.36
C LYS A 171 -16.14 3.00 10.75
N PHE A 172 -15.55 3.06 11.96
CA PHE A 172 -14.77 4.24 12.38
C PHE A 172 -13.62 4.51 11.42
N MET A 173 -12.78 3.50 11.11
CA MET A 173 -11.62 3.65 10.24
C MET A 173 -11.99 4.22 8.88
N LYS A 174 -13.10 3.74 8.30
CA LYS A 174 -13.63 4.26 7.03
C LYS A 174 -14.11 5.71 7.16
N SER A 175 -14.90 6.02 8.19
CA SER A 175 -15.40 7.38 8.43
C SER A 175 -14.27 8.36 8.70
N PHE A 176 -13.30 7.98 9.52
CA PHE A 176 -12.13 8.81 9.85
C PHE A 176 -11.26 9.06 8.61
N TYR A 177 -11.04 8.04 7.78
CA TYR A 177 -10.33 8.20 6.53
C TYR A 177 -10.99 9.22 5.60
N GLU A 178 -12.29 9.05 5.33
CA GLU A 178 -13.00 9.90 4.37
C GLU A 178 -13.15 11.35 4.85
N ASN A 179 -13.34 11.58 6.15
CA ASN A 179 -13.68 12.89 6.69
C ASN A 179 -12.51 13.62 7.34
N CYS A 180 -11.50 12.88 7.88
CA CYS A 180 -10.43 13.49 8.68
C CYS A 180 -9.05 13.38 8.02
N ILE A 181 -8.78 12.28 7.28
CA ILE A 181 -7.49 12.07 6.61
C ILE A 181 -7.48 12.70 5.21
N LYS A 182 -8.50 12.39 4.38
CA LYS A 182 -8.58 12.88 2.99
C LYS A 182 -8.89 14.36 2.88
N VAL A 183 -9.45 14.94 3.92
CA VAL A 183 -9.82 16.36 3.93
C VAL A 183 -8.71 17.17 4.61
N GLU A 184 -8.11 18.08 3.87
CA GLU A 184 -7.02 18.91 4.34
C GLU A 184 -7.38 19.67 5.64
N ASN A 185 -6.45 19.72 6.61
CA ASN A 185 -6.59 20.37 7.91
C ASN A 185 -7.75 19.86 8.80
N LYS A 186 -8.27 18.65 8.53
CA LYS A 186 -9.35 18.04 9.32
C LYS A 186 -8.84 17.00 10.33
N PHE A 187 -7.56 16.67 10.34
CA PHE A 187 -7.00 15.77 11.33
C PHE A 187 -6.98 16.43 12.70
N ASN A 188 -8.05 16.27 13.47
CA ASN A 188 -8.21 16.83 14.81
C ASN A 188 -9.22 16.06 15.65
N GLN A 189 -9.27 16.35 16.94
CA GLN A 189 -10.15 15.68 17.89
C GLN A 189 -11.63 15.79 17.54
N ILE A 190 -12.08 16.92 16.99
CA ILE A 190 -13.51 17.13 16.67
C ILE A 190 -13.91 16.14 15.59
N CYS A 191 -13.15 16.07 14.50
CA CYS A 191 -13.40 15.14 13.41
C CYS A 191 -13.36 13.67 13.87
N SER A 192 -12.37 13.30 14.72
CA SER A 192 -12.28 11.97 15.30
C SER A 192 -13.52 11.61 16.14
N ASN A 193 -13.99 12.55 16.96
CA ASN A 193 -15.20 12.37 17.76
C ASN A 193 -16.45 12.16 16.88
N GLU A 194 -16.57 12.89 15.78
CA GLU A 194 -17.66 12.73 14.80
C GLU A 194 -17.59 11.34 14.13
N ALA A 195 -16.40 10.88 13.79
CA ALA A 195 -16.19 9.53 13.23
C ALA A 195 -16.53 8.42 14.24
N ILE A 196 -16.18 8.59 15.53
CA ILE A 196 -16.54 7.65 16.60
C ILE A 196 -18.06 7.60 16.75
N TYR A 197 -18.71 8.76 16.86
CA TYR A 197 -20.15 8.85 16.99
C TYR A 197 -20.89 8.20 15.80
N SER A 198 -20.40 8.42 14.58
CA SER A 198 -20.96 7.83 13.36
C SER A 198 -20.80 6.30 13.32
N SER A 199 -19.83 5.73 14.05
CA SER A 199 -19.65 4.29 14.19
C SER A 199 -20.61 3.65 15.20
N GLY A 200 -21.37 4.46 15.96
CA GLY A 200 -22.37 4.01 16.93
C GLY A 200 -21.81 3.81 18.34
N VAL A 201 -20.69 4.45 18.67
CA VAL A 201 -20.08 4.38 20.01
C VAL A 201 -20.34 5.68 20.77
N ASN A 202 -20.63 5.56 22.07
CA ASN A 202 -20.71 6.72 22.94
C ASN A 202 -19.30 7.28 23.15
N ILE A 203 -19.12 8.54 22.79
CA ILE A 203 -17.83 9.21 22.93
C ILE A 203 -17.33 9.30 24.37
N ASP A 204 -18.24 9.31 25.36
CA ASP A 204 -17.89 9.38 26.77
C ASP A 204 -17.12 8.13 27.24
N ASP A 205 -17.46 6.95 26.67
CA ASP A 205 -16.75 5.70 26.98
C ASP A 205 -15.28 5.79 26.51
N ILE A 206 -15.06 6.37 25.34
CA ILE A 206 -13.72 6.55 24.76
C ILE A 206 -12.94 7.63 25.50
N ASN A 207 -13.57 8.77 25.79
CA ASN A 207 -12.95 9.84 26.56
C ASN A 207 -12.58 9.39 27.97
N LYS A 208 -13.41 8.55 28.61
CA LYS A 208 -13.09 7.93 29.89
C LYS A 208 -11.88 7.01 29.78
N CYS A 209 -11.84 6.10 28.82
CA CYS A 209 -10.68 5.24 28.58
C CYS A 209 -9.40 6.07 28.38
N LEU A 210 -9.48 7.11 27.55
CA LEU A 210 -8.36 8.02 27.29
C LEU A 210 -7.88 8.72 28.58
N TYR A 211 -8.80 9.25 29.38
CA TYR A 211 -8.48 9.89 30.64
C TYR A 211 -7.86 8.92 31.65
N ASP A 212 -8.47 7.74 31.80
CA ASP A 212 -8.02 6.71 32.74
C ASP A 212 -6.65 6.12 32.35
N SER A 213 -6.29 6.15 31.06
CA SER A 213 -4.99 5.65 30.58
C SER A 213 -3.78 6.46 31.04
N PHE A 214 -3.97 7.71 31.44
CA PHE A 214 -2.89 8.54 32.02
C PHE A 214 -2.69 8.23 33.49
N ILE A 215 -1.42 8.05 33.89
CA ILE A 215 -1.04 7.71 35.26
C ILE A 215 -0.97 8.98 36.11
N GLY A 216 -1.85 9.08 37.07
CA GLY A 216 -1.94 10.22 38.02
C GLY A 216 -3.27 10.20 38.75
N SER A 217 -3.33 10.90 39.88
CA SER A 217 -4.59 11.10 40.61
C SER A 217 -5.52 12.09 39.88
N ASP A 218 -6.79 12.07 40.17
CA ASP A 218 -7.76 12.98 39.53
C ASP A 218 -7.42 14.45 39.82
N SER A 219 -6.90 14.77 41.01
CA SER A 219 -6.45 16.10 41.33
C SER A 219 -5.24 16.57 40.50
N GLU A 220 -4.31 15.68 40.20
CA GLU A 220 -3.16 15.97 39.33
C GLU A 220 -3.60 16.12 37.86
N LYS A 221 -4.57 15.32 37.40
CA LYS A 221 -5.11 15.40 36.04
C LYS A 221 -6.00 16.63 35.82
N GLN A 222 -6.36 17.38 36.86
CA GLN A 222 -7.06 18.66 36.70
C GLN A 222 -6.11 19.79 36.20
N GLN A 223 -4.80 19.59 36.21
CA GLN A 223 -3.86 20.52 35.63
C GLN A 223 -4.04 20.66 34.12
N ALA A 224 -3.92 21.90 33.64
CA ALA A 224 -3.91 22.13 32.20
C ALA A 224 -2.77 21.35 31.52
N GLN A 225 -3.06 20.68 30.42
CA GLN A 225 -2.09 19.92 29.65
C GLN A 225 -1.45 18.73 30.42
N TYR A 226 -2.18 18.08 31.32
CA TYR A 226 -1.67 16.92 32.07
C TYR A 226 -1.11 15.85 31.15
N GLN A 227 -1.66 15.67 29.92
CA GLN A 227 -1.18 14.72 28.92
C GLN A 227 0.27 14.96 28.49
N LYS A 228 0.70 16.21 28.49
CA LYS A 228 2.10 16.56 28.16
C LYS A 228 3.09 16.09 29.24
N ILE A 229 2.64 15.86 30.45
CA ILE A 229 3.49 15.59 31.63
C ILE A 229 3.42 14.12 32.05
N PHE A 230 2.22 13.57 32.18
CA PHE A 230 2.01 12.23 32.74
C PHE A 230 2.27 11.10 31.75
N LYS A 231 2.75 9.98 32.28
CA LYS A 231 2.88 8.73 31.53
C LYS A 231 1.50 8.18 31.16
N ASN A 232 1.46 7.48 30.05
CA ASN A 232 0.27 6.83 29.54
C ASN A 232 0.43 5.31 29.51
N GLN A 233 -0.45 4.59 30.21
CA GLN A 233 -0.35 3.15 30.36
C GLN A 233 -0.54 2.39 29.04
N ILE A 234 -1.42 2.89 28.14
CA ILE A 234 -1.63 2.30 26.83
C ILE A 234 -0.34 2.39 26.00
N LEU A 235 0.25 3.57 25.93
CA LEU A 235 1.49 3.79 25.16
C LEU A 235 2.70 3.05 25.75
N ASP A 236 2.78 2.92 27.08
CA ASP A 236 3.82 2.10 27.74
C ASP A 236 3.68 0.62 27.34
N ASN A 237 2.46 0.10 27.25
CA ASN A 237 2.20 -1.27 26.81
C ASN A 237 2.53 -1.44 25.32
N GLU A 238 2.11 -0.52 24.45
CA GLU A 238 2.46 -0.52 23.03
C GLU A 238 3.97 -0.47 22.82
N PHE A 239 4.70 0.31 23.62
CA PHE A 239 6.17 0.38 23.56
C PHE A 239 6.85 -0.93 23.95
N LYS A 240 6.30 -1.68 24.95
CA LYS A 240 6.80 -3.01 25.31
C LYS A 240 6.55 -4.00 24.19
N LEU A 241 5.32 -4.05 23.65
CA LEU A 241 4.96 -4.91 22.53
C LEU A 241 5.81 -4.61 21.28
N LYS A 242 6.01 -3.33 20.96
CA LYS A 242 6.89 -2.92 19.87
C LYS A 242 8.30 -3.53 19.99
N LYS A 243 8.87 -3.56 21.20
CA LYS A 243 10.18 -4.20 21.45
C LYS A 243 10.11 -5.72 21.30
N GLU A 244 9.09 -6.34 21.84
CA GLU A 244 8.88 -7.79 21.78
C GLU A 244 8.78 -8.27 20.33
N TYR A 245 8.00 -7.56 19.52
CA TYR A 245 7.82 -7.87 18.09
C TYR A 245 8.92 -7.30 17.19
N SER A 246 9.95 -6.65 17.77
CA SER A 246 11.07 -6.05 17.02
C SER A 246 10.64 -5.10 15.90
N ILE A 247 9.59 -4.31 16.15
CA ILE A 247 9.07 -3.34 15.16
C ILE A 247 10.01 -2.14 15.07
N SER A 248 10.68 -2.00 13.93
CA SER A 248 11.63 -0.93 13.63
C SER A 248 11.05 0.18 12.77
N ARG A 249 10.03 -0.13 11.95
CA ARG A 249 9.40 0.81 11.00
C ARG A 249 7.88 0.72 11.03
N VAL A 250 7.21 1.76 10.54
CA VAL A 250 5.76 1.83 10.35
C VAL A 250 5.43 2.35 8.94
N PRO A 251 4.33 1.89 8.34
CA PRO A 251 3.45 0.84 8.84
C PRO A 251 4.07 -0.55 8.69
N SER A 252 3.76 -1.46 9.61
CA SER A 252 4.21 -2.85 9.57
C SER A 252 3.07 -3.82 9.86
N ILE A 253 3.18 -5.03 9.35
CA ILE A 253 2.28 -6.15 9.65
C ILE A 253 3.10 -7.26 10.30
N THR A 254 2.56 -7.88 11.34
CA THR A 254 3.11 -9.14 11.88
C THR A 254 2.07 -10.24 11.83
N ILE A 255 2.50 -11.45 11.49
CA ILE A 255 1.68 -12.66 11.42
C ILE A 255 2.32 -13.70 12.33
N ASN A 256 1.60 -14.16 13.35
CA ASN A 256 2.10 -15.09 14.37
C ASN A 256 3.48 -14.65 14.96
N GLY A 257 3.62 -13.37 15.24
CA GLY A 257 4.85 -12.79 15.82
C GLY A 257 5.99 -12.53 14.82
N ARG A 258 5.85 -12.88 13.54
CA ARG A 258 6.84 -12.63 12.50
C ARG A 258 6.48 -11.42 11.66
N LEU A 259 7.47 -10.59 11.33
CA LEU A 259 7.29 -9.44 10.44
C LEU A 259 6.93 -9.93 9.03
N TYR A 260 5.82 -9.42 8.50
CA TYR A 260 5.43 -9.65 7.11
C TYR A 260 6.16 -8.65 6.19
N VAL A 261 6.94 -9.16 5.27
CA VAL A 261 7.78 -8.38 4.34
C VAL A 261 7.19 -8.38 2.92
N GLY A 262 5.91 -8.76 2.77
CA GLY A 262 5.22 -8.77 1.49
C GLY A 262 4.51 -7.46 1.16
N SER A 263 3.93 -7.41 -0.04
CA SER A 263 3.09 -6.29 -0.46
C SER A 263 1.85 -6.15 0.42
N TRP A 264 1.46 -4.92 0.72
CA TRP A 264 0.24 -4.58 1.48
C TRP A 264 -1.05 -4.71 0.66
N ARG A 265 -1.03 -5.45 -0.43
CA ARG A 265 -2.25 -5.76 -1.16
C ARG A 265 -3.08 -6.77 -0.36
N PRO A 266 -4.39 -6.52 -0.16
CA PRO A 266 -5.23 -7.37 0.68
C PRO A 266 -5.20 -8.85 0.32
N GLU A 267 -5.14 -9.19 -0.96
CA GLU A 267 -5.06 -10.56 -1.46
C GLU A 267 -3.78 -11.28 -1.02
N TYR A 268 -2.63 -10.62 -1.02
CA TYR A 268 -1.36 -11.23 -0.61
C TYR A 268 -1.27 -11.41 0.92
N VAL A 269 -1.80 -10.45 1.68
CA VAL A 269 -1.90 -10.58 3.13
C VAL A 269 -2.87 -11.72 3.48
N PHE A 270 -3.99 -11.84 2.78
CA PHE A 270 -4.92 -12.96 2.94
C PHE A 270 -4.25 -14.32 2.67
N GLU A 271 -3.50 -14.45 1.57
CA GLU A 271 -2.73 -15.66 1.24
C GLU A 271 -1.71 -16.00 2.35
N ALA A 272 -1.01 -14.99 2.89
CA ALA A 272 -0.08 -15.18 3.98
C ALA A 272 -0.76 -15.65 5.28
N LEU A 273 -1.93 -15.10 5.60
CA LEU A 273 -2.74 -15.55 6.74
C LEU A 273 -3.24 -16.97 6.55
N CYS A 274 -3.72 -17.33 5.36
CA CYS A 274 -4.09 -18.70 5.02
C CYS A 274 -2.91 -19.68 5.13
N ALA A 275 -1.71 -19.24 4.75
CA ALA A 275 -0.51 -20.06 4.87
C ALA A 275 -0.09 -20.27 6.33
N ALA A 276 -0.37 -19.30 7.22
CA ALA A 276 -0.07 -19.35 8.65
C ALA A 276 -1.07 -20.18 9.48
N LEU A 277 -2.19 -20.63 8.90
CA LEU A 277 -3.17 -21.49 9.54
C LEU A 277 -2.79 -22.97 9.43
N ILE A 278 -2.96 -23.71 10.56
CA ILE A 278 -2.92 -25.19 10.57
C ILE A 278 -4.18 -25.73 9.89
N ASN A 279 -5.35 -25.29 10.37
CA ASN A 279 -6.67 -25.67 9.85
C ASN A 279 -7.21 -24.51 9.01
N LYS A 280 -7.08 -24.63 7.69
CA LYS A 280 -7.50 -23.59 6.77
C LYS A 280 -9.01 -23.60 6.57
N PRO A 281 -9.72 -22.46 6.71
CA PRO A 281 -11.13 -22.37 6.34
C PRO A 281 -11.33 -22.54 4.83
N GLU A 282 -12.57 -22.82 4.41
CA GLU A 282 -12.91 -23.04 3.00
C GLU A 282 -12.50 -21.86 2.10
N ALA A 283 -12.56 -20.64 2.64
CA ALA A 283 -12.15 -19.43 1.94
C ALA A 283 -10.69 -19.47 1.44
N CYS A 284 -9.80 -20.16 2.15
CA CYS A 284 -8.40 -20.32 1.76
C CYS A 284 -8.18 -21.27 0.56
N TYR A 285 -9.17 -22.10 0.21
CA TYR A 285 -9.12 -23.04 -0.91
C TYR A 285 -9.93 -22.57 -2.12
N ALA A 286 -10.66 -21.47 -1.99
CA ALA A 286 -11.49 -20.94 -3.05
C ALA A 286 -10.61 -20.31 -4.15
N GLU A 287 -9.97 -21.16 -4.96
CA GLU A 287 -9.28 -20.76 -6.17
C GLU A 287 -10.21 -19.87 -7.02
N GLY A 288 -9.83 -18.62 -7.21
CA GLY A 288 -10.52 -17.68 -8.10
C GLY A 288 -11.61 -16.80 -7.47
N LYS A 289 -12.15 -17.07 -6.27
CA LYS A 289 -13.13 -16.14 -5.64
C LYS A 289 -12.47 -14.87 -5.09
N PHE A 290 -11.19 -14.95 -4.72
CA PHE A 290 -10.39 -13.81 -4.26
C PHE A 290 -9.23 -13.50 -5.23
N GLN A 291 -9.07 -14.31 -6.31
CA GLN A 291 -8.11 -13.98 -7.34
C GLN A 291 -8.50 -12.65 -7.96
N ARG A 292 -7.53 -11.73 -7.88
CA ARG A 292 -7.39 -10.51 -8.65
C ARG A 292 -8.71 -10.08 -9.32
N GLU A 293 -9.41 -9.18 -8.72
CA GLU A 293 -9.81 -8.05 -9.55
C GLU A 293 -8.49 -7.44 -10.06
N VAL A 294 -7.90 -8.08 -11.07
CA VAL A 294 -7.15 -7.31 -12.03
C VAL A 294 -8.12 -6.19 -12.31
N ARG A 295 -7.75 -4.95 -12.08
CA ARG A 295 -8.37 -3.80 -12.72
C ARG A 295 -8.10 -3.99 -14.22
N GLY A 296 -8.71 -5.04 -14.77
CA GLY A 296 -8.99 -5.16 -16.18
C GLY A 296 -9.89 -3.96 -16.43
N PHE A 297 -9.52 -3.13 -17.36
CA PHE A 297 -10.42 -2.15 -17.93
C PHE A 297 -11.80 -2.80 -17.96
N SER A 298 -12.80 -2.20 -17.33
CA SER A 298 -14.16 -2.74 -17.35
C SER A 298 -14.45 -3.07 -18.80
N GLY A 299 -15.16 -4.16 -19.10
CA GLY A 299 -15.43 -4.56 -20.49
C GLY A 299 -15.95 -3.40 -21.35
N VAL A 300 -16.62 -2.43 -20.73
CA VAL A 300 -17.03 -1.13 -21.29
C VAL A 300 -15.81 -0.25 -21.63
N GLY A 301 -14.80 -0.18 -20.76
CA GLY A 301 -13.57 0.60 -21.03
C GLY A 301 -12.76 -0.01 -22.18
N THR A 302 -12.62 -1.33 -22.21
CA THR A 302 -11.95 -2.04 -23.31
C THR A 302 -12.69 -1.87 -24.63
N PHE A 303 -14.02 -1.96 -24.59
CA PHE A 303 -14.86 -1.74 -25.79
C PHE A 303 -14.74 -0.30 -26.30
N LEU A 304 -14.77 0.71 -25.42
CA LEU A 304 -14.58 2.11 -25.80
C LEU A 304 -13.21 2.37 -26.43
N ILE A 305 -12.14 1.80 -25.90
CA ILE A 305 -10.79 1.91 -26.50
C ILE A 305 -10.76 1.30 -27.90
N ILE A 306 -11.34 0.12 -28.09
CA ILE A 306 -11.42 -0.53 -29.41
C ILE A 306 -12.20 0.36 -30.39
N VAL A 307 -13.34 0.90 -29.99
CA VAL A 307 -14.15 1.81 -30.83
C VAL A 307 -13.37 3.08 -31.22
N ILE A 308 -12.66 3.69 -30.25
CA ILE A 308 -11.84 4.87 -30.52
C ILE A 308 -10.71 4.55 -31.51
N VAL A 309 -10.00 3.44 -31.33
CA VAL A 309 -8.93 3.01 -32.25
C VAL A 309 -9.47 2.74 -33.64
N LEU A 310 -10.61 2.08 -33.78
CA LEU A 310 -11.26 1.87 -35.06
C LEU A 310 -11.66 3.19 -35.72
N PHE A 311 -12.23 4.12 -34.97
CA PHE A 311 -12.59 5.44 -35.47
C PHE A 311 -11.39 6.23 -35.98
N ILE A 312 -10.29 6.23 -35.22
CA ILE A 312 -9.03 6.88 -35.65
C ILE A 312 -8.51 6.26 -36.95
N ASN A 313 -8.54 4.92 -37.08
CA ASN A 313 -8.10 4.25 -38.31
C ASN A 313 -8.99 4.61 -39.52
N ILE A 314 -10.30 4.73 -39.32
CA ILE A 314 -11.24 5.14 -40.40
C ILE A 314 -10.93 6.59 -40.83
N VAL A 315 -10.72 7.50 -39.88
CA VAL A 315 -10.39 8.88 -40.19
C VAL A 315 -9.04 8.99 -40.93
N LEU A 316 -8.03 8.28 -40.46
CA LEU A 316 -6.73 8.20 -41.16
C LEU A 316 -6.86 7.66 -42.55
N PHE A 317 -7.66 6.61 -42.75
CA PHE A 317 -7.92 6.04 -44.08
C PHE A 317 -8.59 7.06 -45.01
N MET A 318 -9.59 7.81 -44.52
CA MET A 318 -10.25 8.85 -45.32
C MET A 318 -9.29 9.97 -45.71
N VAL A 319 -8.49 10.44 -44.75
CA VAL A 319 -7.48 11.48 -45.01
C VAL A 319 -6.41 11.01 -46.00
N CYS A 320 -5.90 9.79 -45.81
CA CYS A 320 -4.96 9.20 -46.77
C CYS A 320 -5.56 9.02 -48.19
N LYS A 321 -6.78 8.56 -48.25
CA LYS A 321 -7.51 8.42 -49.53
C LYS A 321 -7.66 9.77 -50.25
N ASP A 322 -8.08 10.81 -49.53
CA ASP A 322 -8.22 12.16 -50.09
C ASP A 322 -6.88 12.76 -50.50
N TYR A 323 -5.85 12.55 -49.69
CA TYR A 323 -4.47 12.98 -50.00
C TYR A 323 -3.95 12.30 -51.30
N ILE A 324 -4.11 10.96 -51.40
CA ILE A 324 -3.70 10.20 -52.57
C ILE A 324 -4.50 10.66 -53.79
N ARG A 325 -5.81 10.86 -53.64
CA ARG A 325 -6.68 11.33 -54.72
C ARG A 325 -6.25 12.70 -55.26
N ARG A 326 -5.91 13.62 -54.37
CA ARG A 326 -5.39 14.96 -54.76
C ARG A 326 -4.03 14.84 -55.50
N LYS A 327 -3.09 14.06 -54.96
CA LYS A 327 -1.81 13.86 -55.63
C LYS A 327 -1.92 13.15 -56.98
N VAL A 328 -2.78 12.19 -57.09
CA VAL A 328 -3.04 11.53 -58.41
C VAL A 328 -3.67 12.51 -59.37
N TYR A 329 -4.65 13.30 -58.92
CA TYR A 329 -5.25 14.34 -59.73
C TYR A 329 -4.28 15.42 -60.23
N GLU A 330 -3.38 15.90 -59.38
CA GLU A 330 -2.32 16.85 -59.73
C GLU A 330 -1.37 16.23 -60.79
N ARG A 331 -0.91 14.99 -60.63
CA ARG A 331 -0.07 14.31 -61.61
C ARG A 331 -0.77 14.07 -62.96
N ILE A 332 -2.06 13.76 -62.94
CA ILE A 332 -2.83 13.60 -64.21
C ILE A 332 -2.93 14.94 -64.91
N LYS A 333 -3.16 16.04 -64.18
CA LYS A 333 -3.23 17.37 -64.74
C LYS A 333 -1.89 17.83 -65.36
N ASP A 334 -0.78 17.50 -64.72
CA ASP A 334 0.56 17.81 -65.25
C ASP A 334 0.83 16.99 -66.53
N ILE A 335 0.46 15.73 -66.61
CA ILE A 335 0.60 14.87 -67.80
C ILE A 335 -0.29 15.38 -68.93
N ASP A 336 -1.52 15.87 -68.67
CA ASP A 336 -2.41 16.40 -69.71
C ASP A 336 -1.87 17.74 -70.30
N ILE A 337 -1.23 18.54 -69.45
CA ILE A 337 -0.53 19.79 -69.91
C ILE A 337 0.63 19.45 -70.79
N ASP A 338 1.52 18.54 -70.38
CA ASP A 338 2.69 18.14 -71.15
C ASP A 338 2.28 17.51 -72.51
N THR A 339 1.25 16.66 -72.56
CA THR A 339 0.73 16.10 -73.82
C THR A 339 0.10 17.15 -74.71
N ARG A 340 -0.50 18.20 -74.14
CA ARG A 340 -1.00 19.35 -74.94
C ARG A 340 0.10 20.20 -75.48
N ILE A 341 1.17 20.45 -74.70
CA ILE A 341 2.36 21.19 -75.14
C ILE A 341 3.04 20.47 -76.29
N ASP A 342 3.27 19.14 -76.14
CA ASP A 342 3.86 18.30 -77.21
C ASP A 342 3.05 18.32 -78.49
N LYS A 343 1.71 18.28 -78.43
CA LYS A 343 0.85 18.41 -79.61
C LYS A 343 0.97 19.78 -80.29
N VAL A 344 1.04 20.83 -79.52
CA VAL A 344 1.21 22.20 -80.05
C VAL A 344 2.60 22.36 -80.68
N VAL A 345 3.66 21.93 -80.00
CA VAL A 345 5.03 21.98 -80.50
C VAL A 345 5.19 21.18 -81.80
N ASN A 346 4.64 19.96 -81.83
CA ASN A 346 4.67 19.12 -83.02
C ASN A 346 3.85 19.68 -84.17
N SER A 347 2.76 20.42 -83.92
CA SER A 347 2.00 21.10 -84.97
C SER A 347 2.77 22.32 -85.52
N TYR A 348 3.56 23.01 -84.71
CA TYR A 348 4.42 24.10 -85.19
C TYR A 348 5.63 23.62 -85.98
N VAL A 349 6.19 22.46 -85.61
CA VAL A 349 7.33 21.87 -86.31
C VAL A 349 6.89 21.33 -87.69
N ALA A 350 5.64 20.86 -87.81
CA ALA A 350 5.11 20.36 -89.10
C ALA A 350 4.72 21.45 -90.11
N LEU A 351 4.71 22.73 -89.64
CA LEU A 351 4.41 23.91 -90.51
C LEU A 351 5.62 24.64 -90.99
N LYS A 352 6.86 24.17 -90.71
CA LYS A 352 8.12 24.60 -91.28
C LYS A 352 8.63 23.59 -92.28
#